data_6b71f0a4f9572d9d91d9ab31db0ea713
#
_entry.id   6b71f0a4f9572d9d91d9ab31db0ea713
#
_cell.length_a   1.000
_cell.length_b   1.000
_cell.length_c   1.000
_cell.angle_alpha   90.00
_cell.angle_beta   90.00
_cell.angle_gamma   90.00
#
_symmetry.space_group_name_H-M   'P 1'
#
loop_
_entity.id
_entity.type
_entity.pdbx_description
1 polymer ?
#
loop_
_entity_poly.entity_id
_entity_poly.type
_entity_poly.pdbx_seq_one_letter_code
_entity_poly.pdbx_strand_id
1 'polypeptide(L)'
;APDMNSLVALGTAAAFAYSVVATFAPGVLPTGTEHVYFEAAAVIVALILLGRFLEARAKGQTSDAIRRLVQLQAKTARVQRGAGAWQEVDIVQVMAGDRVQVRPGERIPVDGVVLEGESFVDESMVSGEPVPVAKQAGAELVGGTVNQNGALVFEATKVGGDTLLAQIIRMVEQAQG
;
A
#
# COMPACT_ATOMS: atom_id res chain seq x y z
N ALA A 1 3.85 29.49 5.96
CA ALA A 1 2.76 30.08 5.18
C ALA A 1 1.45 29.56 5.72
N PRO A 2 0.38 30.35 5.87
CA PRO A 2 -0.92 29.83 6.27
C PRO A 2 -1.37 28.84 5.20
N ASP A 3 -1.74 27.64 5.63
CA ASP A 3 -2.27 26.64 4.74
C ASP A 3 -3.72 26.96 4.32
N MET A 4 -4.21 26.33 3.29
CA MET A 4 -5.57 26.54 2.76
C MET A 4 -6.64 26.36 3.85
N ASN A 5 -6.43 25.43 4.79
CA ASN A 5 -7.36 25.16 5.88
C ASN A 5 -7.45 26.34 6.85
N SER A 6 -6.31 26.99 7.15
CA SER A 6 -6.28 28.18 8.02
C SER A 6 -6.99 29.37 7.41
N LEU A 7 -6.86 29.60 6.10
CA LEU A 7 -7.55 30.68 5.40
C LEU A 7 -9.07 30.46 5.38
N VAL A 8 -9.49 29.25 5.10
CA VAL A 8 -10.91 28.89 5.10
C VAL A 8 -11.53 29.01 6.50
N ALA A 9 -10.83 28.49 7.52
CA ALA A 9 -11.29 28.60 8.91
C ALA A 9 -11.45 30.05 9.35
N LEU A 10 -10.49 30.92 8.99
CA LEU A 10 -10.55 32.34 9.31
C LEU A 10 -11.72 33.02 8.58
N GLY A 11 -11.91 32.76 7.29
CA GLY A 11 -12.98 33.37 6.50
C GLY A 11 -14.37 32.95 6.97
N THR A 12 -14.58 31.65 7.23
CA THR A 12 -15.87 31.16 7.74
C THR A 12 -16.16 31.61 9.16
N ALA A 13 -15.14 31.67 10.04
CA ALA A 13 -15.28 32.20 11.39
C ALA A 13 -15.64 33.71 11.37
N ALA A 14 -15.01 34.50 10.51
CA ALA A 14 -15.31 35.92 10.35
C ALA A 14 -16.74 36.14 9.84
N ALA A 15 -17.17 35.38 8.82
CA ALA A 15 -18.55 35.44 8.29
C ALA A 15 -19.58 35.05 9.34
N PHE A 16 -19.29 34.02 10.14
CA PHE A 16 -20.16 33.59 11.23
C PHE A 16 -20.25 34.63 12.33
N ALA A 17 -19.10 35.14 12.82
CA ALA A 17 -19.04 36.16 13.88
C ALA A 17 -19.76 37.44 13.45
N TYR A 18 -19.54 37.91 12.21
CA TYR A 18 -20.26 39.05 11.66
C TYR A 18 -21.77 38.82 11.66
N SER A 19 -22.24 37.68 11.23
CA SER A 19 -23.65 37.33 11.18
C SER A 19 -24.29 37.27 12.57
N VAL A 20 -23.55 36.81 13.58
CA VAL A 20 -23.99 36.84 14.99
C VAL A 20 -24.18 38.26 15.47
N VAL A 21 -23.23 39.16 15.18
CA VAL A 21 -23.33 40.61 15.53
C VAL A 21 -24.50 41.26 14.81
N ALA A 22 -24.66 41.00 13.50
CA ALA A 22 -25.78 41.52 12.71
C ALA A 22 -27.15 41.07 13.25
N THR A 23 -27.23 39.86 13.82
CA THR A 23 -28.48 39.30 14.38
C THR A 23 -28.81 39.83 15.77
N PHE A 24 -27.81 39.89 16.67
CA PHE A 24 -28.06 40.18 18.10
C PHE A 24 -27.72 41.63 18.52
N ALA A 25 -26.91 42.33 17.73
CA ALA A 25 -26.50 43.71 18.01
C ALA A 25 -26.42 44.56 16.71
N PRO A 26 -27.51 44.65 15.93
CA PRO A 26 -27.49 45.35 14.63
C PRO A 26 -27.10 46.86 14.76
N GLY A 27 -27.41 47.48 15.87
CA GLY A 27 -27.05 48.88 16.11
C GLY A 27 -25.55 49.22 16.22
N VAL A 28 -24.68 48.19 16.27
CA VAL A 28 -23.21 48.35 16.26
C VAL A 28 -22.67 48.44 14.83
N LEU A 29 -23.45 47.99 13.85
CA LEU A 29 -23.08 47.94 12.43
C LEU A 29 -23.53 49.23 11.71
N PRO A 30 -22.81 49.66 10.66
CA PRO A 30 -23.24 50.74 9.80
C PRO A 30 -24.60 50.46 9.16
N THR A 31 -25.46 51.49 9.03
CA THR A 31 -26.77 51.32 8.39
C THR A 31 -26.64 50.81 6.96
N GLY A 32 -27.38 49.78 6.64
CA GLY A 32 -27.38 49.12 5.30
C GLY A 32 -26.41 47.94 5.13
N THR A 33 -25.70 47.54 6.20
CA THR A 33 -24.78 46.42 6.18
C THR A 33 -25.28 45.21 7.03
N GLU A 34 -26.58 45.18 7.34
CA GLU A 34 -27.20 44.20 8.26
C GLU A 34 -27.43 42.82 7.60
N HIS A 35 -26.61 42.45 6.61
CA HIS A 35 -26.74 41.19 5.93
C HIS A 35 -26.10 40.05 6.74
N VAL A 36 -26.79 38.93 6.82
CA VAL A 36 -26.27 37.72 7.46
C VAL A 36 -25.66 36.79 6.44
N TYR A 37 -24.54 36.14 6.81
CA TYR A 37 -23.78 35.24 5.96
C TYR A 37 -23.73 33.81 6.51
N PHE A 38 -24.67 33.44 7.37
CA PHE A 38 -24.73 32.08 7.93
C PHE A 38 -24.87 31.02 6.84
N GLU A 39 -25.67 31.31 5.82
CA GLU A 39 -25.88 30.39 4.70
C GLU A 39 -24.59 30.16 3.91
N ALA A 40 -23.87 31.23 3.56
CA ALA A 40 -22.61 31.14 2.87
C ALA A 40 -21.54 30.39 3.70
N ALA A 41 -21.43 30.68 4.98
CA ALA A 41 -20.51 29.99 5.87
C ALA A 41 -20.85 28.49 5.99
N ALA A 42 -22.13 28.15 6.11
CA ALA A 42 -22.59 26.75 6.20
C ALA A 42 -22.29 25.97 4.90
N VAL A 43 -22.56 26.58 3.74
CA VAL A 43 -22.29 25.94 2.42
C VAL A 43 -20.79 25.72 2.24
N ILE A 44 -19.94 26.69 2.57
CA ILE A 44 -18.49 26.54 2.46
C ILE A 44 -18.00 25.38 3.34
N VAL A 45 -18.42 25.33 4.60
CA VAL A 45 -18.03 24.26 5.54
C VAL A 45 -18.53 22.89 5.02
N ALA A 46 -19.77 22.81 4.54
CA ALA A 46 -20.35 21.58 4.01
C ALA A 46 -19.54 21.05 2.79
N LEU A 47 -19.19 21.94 1.84
CA LEU A 47 -18.42 21.57 0.66
C LEU A 47 -16.99 21.11 1.01
N ILE A 48 -16.35 21.74 2.00
CA ILE A 48 -15.01 21.33 2.46
C ILE A 48 -15.07 19.97 3.15
N LEU A 49 -16.06 19.75 4.02
CA LEU A 49 -16.25 18.45 4.67
C LEU A 49 -16.55 17.35 3.65
N LEU A 50 -17.36 17.64 2.64
CA LEU A 50 -17.60 16.73 1.53
C LEU A 50 -16.32 16.40 0.76
N GLY A 51 -15.52 17.41 0.43
CA GLY A 51 -14.23 17.23 -0.23
C GLY A 51 -13.27 16.34 0.57
N ARG A 52 -13.15 16.60 1.88
CA ARG A 52 -12.33 15.78 2.79
C ARG A 52 -12.86 14.37 2.95
N PHE A 53 -14.16 14.19 2.97
CA PHE A 53 -14.77 12.86 2.99
C PHE A 53 -14.44 12.06 1.72
N LEU A 54 -14.56 12.68 0.55
CA LEU A 54 -14.22 12.03 -0.73
C LEU A 54 -12.71 11.71 -0.80
N GLU A 55 -11.85 12.62 -0.35
CA GLU A 55 -10.41 12.40 -0.26
C GLU A 55 -10.07 11.22 0.68
N ALA A 56 -10.64 11.20 1.89
CA ALA A 56 -10.43 10.10 2.84
C ALA A 56 -10.91 8.76 2.29
N ARG A 57 -12.04 8.75 1.57
CA ARG A 57 -12.55 7.55 0.92
C ARG A 57 -11.63 7.06 -0.21
N ALA A 58 -11.11 7.97 -1.03
CA ALA A 58 -10.16 7.63 -2.09
C ALA A 58 -8.84 7.07 -1.51
N LYS A 59 -8.30 7.69 -0.48
CA LYS A 59 -7.08 7.20 0.21
C LYS A 59 -7.29 5.83 0.86
N GLY A 60 -8.48 5.54 1.41
CA GLY A 60 -8.80 4.25 2.00
C GLY A 60 -8.71 3.08 1.02
N GLN A 61 -9.20 3.25 -0.21
CA GLN A 61 -9.16 2.20 -1.23
C GLN A 61 -7.72 1.83 -1.64
N THR A 62 -6.82 2.78 -1.63
CA THR A 62 -5.42 2.56 -2.02
C THR A 62 -4.64 1.83 -0.91
N SER A 63 -4.93 2.11 0.35
CA SER A 63 -4.35 1.37 1.49
C SER A 63 -4.74 -0.11 1.48
N ASP A 64 -5.94 -0.46 0.99
CA ASP A 64 -6.37 -1.86 0.86
C ASP A 64 -5.61 -2.60 -0.24
N ALA A 65 -5.24 -1.92 -1.33
CA ALA A 65 -4.40 -2.52 -2.39
C ALA A 65 -3.00 -2.86 -1.86
N ILE A 66 -2.37 -1.95 -1.11
CA ILE A 66 -1.07 -2.21 -0.47
C ILE A 66 -1.16 -3.37 0.52
N ARG A 67 -2.19 -3.42 1.35
CA ARG A 67 -2.40 -4.53 2.29
C ARG A 67 -2.51 -5.88 1.58
N ARG A 68 -3.18 -5.93 0.44
CA ARG A 68 -3.27 -7.14 -0.38
C ARG A 68 -1.90 -7.57 -0.91
N LEU A 69 -1.06 -6.63 -1.37
CA LEU A 69 0.31 -6.93 -1.81
C LEU A 69 1.17 -7.45 -0.66
N VAL A 70 1.08 -6.84 0.53
CA VAL A 70 1.80 -7.31 1.72
C VAL A 70 1.36 -8.74 2.13
N GLN A 71 0.09 -9.08 1.97
CA GLN A 71 -0.42 -10.43 2.25
C GLN A 71 0.11 -11.50 1.27
N LEU A 72 0.66 -11.10 0.13
CA LEU A 72 1.31 -12.02 -0.81
C LEU A 72 2.70 -12.46 -0.33
N GLN A 73 3.31 -11.78 0.63
CA GLN A 73 4.59 -12.21 1.20
C GLN A 73 4.41 -13.46 2.05
N ALA A 74 5.29 -14.45 1.85
CA ALA A 74 5.39 -15.59 2.74
C ALA A 74 5.88 -15.12 4.12
N LYS A 75 5.43 -15.78 5.17
CA LYS A 75 5.87 -15.48 6.55
C LYS A 75 7.09 -16.27 6.96
N THR A 76 7.22 -17.47 6.45
CA THR A 76 8.32 -18.40 6.73
C THR A 76 8.89 -18.95 5.43
N ALA A 77 10.09 -19.46 5.48
CA ALA A 77 10.76 -20.15 4.40
C ALA A 77 11.46 -21.40 4.94
N ARG A 78 11.54 -22.45 4.12
CA ARG A 78 12.31 -23.63 4.43
C ARG A 78 13.69 -23.51 3.80
N VAL A 79 14.72 -23.34 4.63
CA VAL A 79 16.09 -23.10 4.18
C VAL A 79 17.02 -24.22 4.58
N GLN A 80 18.09 -24.39 3.78
CA GLN A 80 19.22 -25.26 4.08
C GLN A 80 20.50 -24.44 3.95
N ARG A 81 21.29 -24.40 5.00
CA ARG A 81 22.57 -23.71 5.04
C ARG A 81 23.70 -24.74 5.10
N GLY A 82 24.60 -24.68 4.10
CA GLY A 82 25.66 -25.67 3.97
C GLY A 82 25.11 -27.10 3.83
N ALA A 83 25.74 -28.08 4.49
CA ALA A 83 25.33 -29.47 4.51
C ALA A 83 24.30 -29.81 5.63
N GLY A 84 23.70 -28.78 6.22
CA GLY A 84 22.74 -28.94 7.32
C GLY A 84 21.37 -29.49 6.89
N ALA A 85 20.53 -29.77 7.89
CA ALA A 85 19.15 -30.17 7.65
C ALA A 85 18.30 -28.99 7.19
N TRP A 86 17.18 -29.28 6.49
CA TRP A 86 16.15 -28.28 6.17
C TRP A 86 15.50 -27.74 7.44
N GLN A 87 15.48 -26.43 7.58
CA GLN A 87 14.90 -25.73 8.72
C GLN A 87 13.86 -24.72 8.24
N GLU A 88 12.76 -24.60 8.96
CA GLU A 88 11.80 -23.52 8.76
C GLU A 88 12.24 -22.32 9.56
N VAL A 89 12.39 -21.18 8.88
CA VAL A 89 12.83 -19.91 9.49
C VAL A 89 11.85 -18.81 9.14
N ASP A 90 11.83 -17.76 9.95
CA ASP A 90 11.10 -16.53 9.61
C ASP A 90 11.68 -15.91 8.33
N ILE A 91 10.82 -15.31 7.49
CA ILE A 91 11.24 -14.71 6.21
C ILE A 91 12.36 -13.67 6.38
N VAL A 92 12.38 -12.95 7.51
CA VAL A 92 13.41 -11.93 7.80
C VAL A 92 14.81 -12.52 8.06
N GLN A 93 14.88 -13.82 8.31
CA GLN A 93 16.12 -14.55 8.56
C GLN A 93 16.73 -15.18 7.31
N VAL A 94 16.01 -15.14 6.19
CA VAL A 94 16.51 -15.64 4.90
C VAL A 94 17.58 -14.69 4.37
N MET A 95 18.70 -15.25 3.97
CA MET A 95 19.85 -14.51 3.42
C MET A 95 20.07 -14.87 1.94
N ALA A 96 20.65 -13.94 1.19
CA ALA A 96 21.09 -14.23 -0.16
C ALA A 96 22.14 -15.36 -0.13
N GLY A 97 22.02 -16.33 -1.05
CA GLY A 97 22.81 -17.55 -1.08
C GLY A 97 22.22 -18.72 -0.30
N ASP A 98 21.16 -18.51 0.51
CA ASP A 98 20.47 -19.64 1.16
C ASP A 98 19.79 -20.53 0.10
N ARG A 99 19.86 -21.84 0.30
CA ARG A 99 19.06 -22.80 -0.47
C ARG A 99 17.66 -22.85 0.13
N VAL A 100 16.68 -22.60 -0.69
CA VAL A 100 15.27 -22.52 -0.27
C VAL A 100 14.45 -23.61 -0.99
N GLN A 101 13.63 -24.33 -0.24
CA GLN A 101 12.71 -25.32 -0.78
C GLN A 101 11.28 -24.81 -0.76
N VAL A 102 10.57 -24.99 -1.88
CA VAL A 102 9.15 -24.66 -2.02
C VAL A 102 8.40 -25.89 -2.55
N ARG A 103 7.33 -26.25 -1.88
CA ARG A 103 6.47 -27.37 -2.25
C ARG A 103 5.32 -26.92 -3.15
N PRO A 104 4.63 -27.85 -3.81
CA PRO A 104 3.42 -27.54 -4.54
C PRO A 104 2.37 -26.83 -3.67
N GLY A 105 1.79 -25.74 -4.20
CA GLY A 105 0.80 -24.91 -3.51
C GLY A 105 1.38 -23.85 -2.58
N GLU A 106 2.70 -23.87 -2.30
CA GLU A 106 3.35 -22.87 -1.47
C GLU A 106 3.73 -21.62 -2.26
N ARG A 107 3.78 -20.49 -1.55
CA ARG A 107 4.31 -19.24 -2.11
C ARG A 107 5.83 -19.25 -2.10
N ILE A 108 6.41 -18.69 -3.17
CA ILE A 108 7.86 -18.46 -3.26
C ILE A 108 8.20 -17.33 -2.29
N PRO A 109 9.07 -17.58 -1.29
CA PRO A 109 9.26 -16.63 -0.20
C PRO A 109 10.10 -15.40 -0.58
N VAL A 110 11.11 -15.58 -1.44
CA VAL A 110 12.06 -14.54 -1.87
C VAL A 110 12.42 -14.74 -3.33
N ASP A 111 13.04 -13.74 -3.98
CA ASP A 111 13.52 -13.89 -5.35
C ASP A 111 14.74 -14.81 -5.40
N GLY A 112 14.85 -15.59 -6.45
CA GLY A 112 15.98 -16.52 -6.59
C GLY A 112 16.10 -17.17 -7.94
N VAL A 113 16.99 -18.14 -8.04
CA VAL A 113 17.26 -18.93 -9.25
C VAL A 113 17.10 -20.41 -8.91
N VAL A 114 16.33 -21.14 -9.71
CA VAL A 114 16.09 -22.58 -9.52
C VAL A 114 17.39 -23.34 -9.66
N LEU A 115 17.72 -24.15 -8.66
CA LEU A 115 18.84 -25.10 -8.67
C LEU A 115 18.39 -26.50 -9.06
N GLU A 116 17.28 -26.97 -8.49
CA GLU A 116 16.79 -28.34 -8.65
C GLU A 116 15.26 -28.37 -8.75
N GLY A 117 14.75 -29.31 -9.52
CA GLY A 117 13.32 -29.51 -9.72
C GLY A 117 12.78 -28.82 -10.95
N GLU A 118 11.53 -29.12 -11.26
CA GLU A 118 10.74 -28.51 -12.31
C GLU A 118 9.29 -28.33 -11.85
N SER A 119 8.68 -27.22 -12.21
CA SER A 119 7.32 -26.89 -11.85
C SER A 119 6.72 -25.85 -12.77
N PHE A 120 5.42 -25.60 -12.58
CA PHE A 120 4.75 -24.42 -13.09
C PHE A 120 4.52 -23.43 -11.95
N VAL A 121 4.75 -22.16 -12.22
CA VAL A 121 4.62 -21.07 -11.23
C VAL A 121 3.59 -20.07 -11.75
N ASP A 122 2.62 -19.74 -10.92
CA ASP A 122 1.67 -18.68 -11.19
C ASP A 122 2.31 -17.34 -10.86
N GLU A 123 2.65 -16.58 -11.91
CA GLU A 123 3.26 -15.27 -11.86
C GLU A 123 2.26 -14.15 -12.21
N SER A 124 0.95 -14.45 -12.22
CA SER A 124 -0.10 -13.51 -12.65
C SER A 124 -0.11 -12.21 -11.86
N MET A 125 0.33 -12.24 -10.60
CA MET A 125 0.47 -11.04 -9.75
C MET A 125 1.53 -10.05 -10.26
N VAL A 126 2.51 -10.51 -11.05
CA VAL A 126 3.61 -9.69 -11.60
C VAL A 126 3.40 -9.43 -13.07
N SER A 127 3.08 -10.46 -13.85
CA SER A 127 2.92 -10.37 -15.31
C SER A 127 1.53 -9.91 -15.74
N GLY A 128 0.51 -10.12 -14.89
CA GLY A 128 -0.90 -9.92 -15.25
C GLY A 128 -1.48 -11.03 -16.12
N GLU A 129 -0.68 -12.02 -16.54
CA GLU A 129 -1.12 -13.14 -17.37
C GLU A 129 -1.52 -14.34 -16.51
N PRO A 130 -2.73 -14.92 -16.70
CA PRO A 130 -3.22 -16.01 -15.87
C PRO A 130 -2.62 -17.37 -16.21
N VAL A 131 -1.67 -17.43 -17.13
CA VAL A 131 -1.05 -18.69 -17.58
C VAL A 131 0.19 -18.98 -16.73
N PRO A 132 0.25 -20.14 -16.04
CA PRO A 132 1.44 -20.51 -15.28
C PRO A 132 2.66 -20.70 -16.16
N VAL A 133 3.81 -20.26 -15.68
CA VAL A 133 5.09 -20.30 -16.39
C VAL A 133 5.90 -21.51 -15.95
N ALA A 134 6.41 -22.29 -16.90
CA ALA A 134 7.28 -23.42 -16.60
C ALA A 134 8.63 -22.91 -16.04
N LYS A 135 9.07 -23.52 -14.94
CA LYS A 135 10.34 -23.24 -14.25
C LYS A 135 11.15 -24.51 -14.13
N GLN A 136 12.41 -24.42 -14.48
CA GLN A 136 13.40 -25.50 -14.40
C GLN A 136 14.73 -24.93 -13.92
N ALA A 137 15.72 -25.76 -13.72
CA ALA A 137 17.06 -25.32 -13.27
C ALA A 137 17.58 -24.14 -14.12
N GLY A 138 18.04 -23.08 -13.45
CA GLY A 138 18.48 -21.83 -14.05
C GLY A 138 17.37 -20.79 -14.28
N ALA A 139 16.10 -21.12 -14.10
CA ALA A 139 15.00 -20.16 -14.23
C ALA A 139 14.93 -19.23 -13.02
N GLU A 140 14.60 -17.95 -13.26
CA GLU A 140 14.36 -16.98 -12.20
C GLU A 140 13.00 -17.19 -11.55
N LEU A 141 12.94 -16.99 -10.24
CA LEU A 141 11.74 -17.00 -9.41
C LEU A 141 11.53 -15.65 -8.75
N VAL A 142 10.29 -15.25 -8.64
CA VAL A 142 9.86 -14.01 -8.00
C VAL A 142 9.12 -14.32 -6.70
N GLY A 143 9.53 -13.68 -5.62
CA GLY A 143 8.87 -13.80 -4.32
C GLY A 143 7.41 -13.34 -4.36
N GLY A 144 6.54 -14.09 -3.66
CA GLY A 144 5.09 -13.84 -3.64
C GLY A 144 4.30 -14.61 -4.70
N THR A 145 4.93 -15.14 -5.75
CA THR A 145 4.30 -16.02 -6.75
C THR A 145 4.01 -17.39 -6.16
N VAL A 146 3.17 -18.20 -6.82
CA VAL A 146 2.70 -19.50 -6.28
C VAL A 146 3.23 -20.67 -7.09
N ASN A 147 3.95 -21.56 -6.42
CA ASN A 147 4.40 -22.81 -6.99
C ASN A 147 3.24 -23.81 -7.11
N GLN A 148 3.05 -24.44 -8.26
CA GLN A 148 1.85 -25.26 -8.52
C GLN A 148 2.09 -26.78 -8.40
N ASN A 149 2.99 -27.35 -9.18
CA ASN A 149 2.99 -28.78 -9.44
C ASN A 149 4.13 -29.55 -8.80
N GLY A 150 5.39 -29.11 -9.00
CA GLY A 150 6.59 -29.77 -8.54
C GLY A 150 7.21 -29.13 -7.31
N ALA A 151 8.07 -29.83 -6.61
CA ALA A 151 8.91 -29.20 -5.60
C ALA A 151 10.11 -28.53 -6.28
N LEU A 152 10.42 -27.31 -5.86
CA LEU A 152 11.57 -26.56 -6.33
C LEU A 152 12.55 -26.33 -5.19
N VAL A 153 13.83 -26.43 -5.51
CA VAL A 153 14.94 -25.92 -4.67
C VAL A 153 15.63 -24.82 -5.46
N PHE A 154 15.78 -23.67 -4.84
CA PHE A 154 16.38 -22.50 -5.49
C PHE A 154 17.34 -21.78 -4.54
N GLU A 155 18.27 -21.02 -5.10
CA GLU A 155 19.14 -20.12 -4.37
C GLU A 155 18.50 -18.75 -4.25
N ALA A 156 18.41 -18.22 -3.04
CA ALA A 156 17.91 -16.88 -2.79
C ALA A 156 18.92 -15.85 -3.33
N THR A 157 18.46 -14.96 -4.20
CA THR A 157 19.30 -13.90 -4.80
C THR A 157 18.98 -12.53 -4.23
N LYS A 158 17.69 -12.22 -4.02
CA LYS A 158 17.23 -10.97 -3.41
C LYS A 158 16.29 -11.29 -2.26
N VAL A 159 16.53 -10.66 -1.11
CA VAL A 159 15.82 -10.93 0.14
C VAL A 159 15.31 -9.63 0.76
N GLY A 160 14.34 -9.73 1.66
CA GLY A 160 13.81 -8.60 2.40
C GLY A 160 13.33 -7.47 1.50
N GLY A 161 13.87 -6.27 1.71
CA GLY A 161 13.52 -5.07 0.96
C GLY A 161 14.00 -5.04 -0.50
N ASP A 162 14.87 -5.94 -0.92
CA ASP A 162 15.44 -5.97 -2.28
C ASP A 162 14.65 -6.88 -3.23
N THR A 163 13.67 -7.62 -2.72
CA THR A 163 12.76 -8.42 -3.56
C THR A 163 11.93 -7.53 -4.47
N LEU A 164 11.56 -8.05 -5.65
CA LEU A 164 10.74 -7.33 -6.62
C LEU A 164 9.41 -6.88 -5.99
N LEU A 165 8.76 -7.76 -5.21
CA LEU A 165 7.51 -7.44 -4.52
C LEU A 165 7.69 -6.27 -3.53
N ALA A 166 8.77 -6.26 -2.74
CA ALA A 166 9.06 -5.18 -1.80
C ALA A 166 9.33 -3.84 -2.52
N GLN A 167 9.98 -3.89 -3.70
CA GLN A 167 10.19 -2.70 -4.52
C GLN A 167 8.87 -2.15 -5.08
N ILE A 168 7.97 -3.02 -5.54
CA ILE A 168 6.64 -2.62 -6.03
C ILE A 168 5.85 -1.95 -4.89
N ILE A 169 5.82 -2.54 -3.69
CA ILE A 169 5.15 -1.97 -2.53
C ILE A 169 5.68 -0.56 -2.25
N ARG A 170 7.00 -0.39 -2.19
CA ARG A 170 7.64 0.93 -1.97
C ARG A 170 7.28 1.97 -3.04
N MET A 171 7.26 1.57 -4.32
CA MET A 171 6.88 2.49 -5.40
C MET A 171 5.43 2.96 -5.27
N VAL A 172 4.52 2.05 -4.90
CA VAL A 172 3.11 2.40 -4.67
C VAL A 172 2.95 3.31 -3.46
N GLU A 173 3.68 3.07 -2.35
CA GLU A 173 3.68 3.94 -1.17
C GLU A 173 4.19 5.35 -1.48
N GLN A 174 5.28 5.47 -2.25
CA GLN A 174 5.85 6.76 -2.65
C GLN A 174 4.94 7.56 -3.60
N ALA A 175 4.17 6.88 -4.43
CA ALA A 175 3.22 7.53 -5.33
C ALA A 175 1.99 8.13 -4.61
N GLN A 176 1.82 7.84 -3.32
CA GLN A 176 0.67 8.27 -2.51
C GLN A 176 0.98 9.37 -1.49
N GLY A 177 2.25 9.68 -1.26
CA GLY A 177 2.72 10.74 -0.36
C GLY A 177 2.94 12.03 -1.12
#